data_51027f423ad49f3d496cb47dc7830526
#
_entry.id   51027f423ad49f3d496cb47dc7830526
#
_cell.length_a   1.000
_cell.length_b   1.000
_cell.length_c   1.000
_cell.angle_alpha   90.00
_cell.angle_beta   90.00
_cell.angle_gamma   90.00
#
_symmetry.space_group_name_H-M   'P 1'
#
loop_
_entity.id
_entity.type
_entity.pdbx_description
1 polymer ?
#
loop_
_entity_poly.entity_id
_entity_poly.type
_entity_poly.pdbx_seq_one_letter_code
_entity_poly.pdbx_strand_id
1 'polypeptide(L)'
;MDKFLYQKISFALMNVMVLVGVSGLMFLSLDSSIFIEWSFGGGSINFSLTLLMDWVSCSFLTVVLCISSNVVWYSKSYMGGDGDANRFILLVLGFVVSMVILIISPNIFSILLGWDGLGLISYCLVIYYPSKKSNSAGMITVLSNRVGDVCVLLSIAWFVVLGDFNFSTWSLGGDLTSLMILSFLVMVAALTKSAQIPFSAWLPAAMAAPTPVSALVHSSTLVTAGVYLLIRFSFLLGELGSSVLMFISMMTMFMSGVVAIFECDLKKIIALSTLSQLGMMMFAISLGLYQVAFFHLLSHALFKALLFLCAGVLIHGVGSTQDVRYFGGLVKNFPLVSVCMNLANFSLCGIPFMSGFYSKDLIVELACQDSWGMSILFLMFVCLGLTVLYSVRLSFLAFISTPGYGSFCSVCEQDFTLLGPVATLTFISLLSGPSLSLLSFSYPVLIFLPWVMKMGALAVISASVVLSVSVLGITSMGLSSSTFLSTFSGFMWFMPWLSGQGVLMSSMKKADSILKILDQGWLEFYLGKVTESSPSKFNTISLGFQRNALKLHFSIFLVWLLMILIYLI
;
A
#
# COMPACT_ATOMS: atom_id res chain seq x y z
N MET A 1 6.27 9.78 -31.68
CA MET A 1 6.08 9.80 -30.23
C MET A 1 6.67 11.09 -29.66
N ASP A 2 5.87 11.97 -29.08
CA ASP A 2 6.34 13.26 -28.60
C ASP A 2 7.19 13.10 -27.33
N LYS A 3 8.50 12.91 -27.51
CA LYS A 3 9.47 12.93 -26.39
C LYS A 3 9.34 14.20 -25.52
N PHE A 4 8.72 15.26 -26.06
CA PHE A 4 8.42 16.50 -25.34
C PHE A 4 7.21 16.41 -24.41
N LEU A 5 6.30 15.44 -24.59
CA LEU A 5 5.10 15.31 -23.77
C LEU A 5 5.47 15.04 -22.30
N TYR A 6 6.38 14.12 -22.05
CA TYR A 6 6.86 13.79 -20.69
C TYR A 6 7.47 15.01 -19.97
N GLN A 7 8.28 15.79 -20.69
CA GLN A 7 8.90 17.01 -20.14
C GLN A 7 7.88 18.10 -19.86
N LYS A 8 6.90 18.30 -20.75
CA LYS A 8 5.83 19.28 -20.53
C LYS A 8 4.99 18.93 -19.29
N ILE A 9 4.64 17.65 -19.15
CA ILE A 9 3.87 17.17 -17.99
C ILE A 9 4.69 17.28 -16.71
N SER A 10 5.95 16.86 -16.70
CA SER A 10 6.80 16.98 -15.52
C SER A 10 6.96 18.45 -15.08
N PHE A 11 7.14 19.36 -16.03
CA PHE A 11 7.23 20.79 -15.75
C PHE A 11 5.90 21.37 -15.23
N ALA A 12 4.77 20.96 -15.79
CA ALA A 12 3.46 21.36 -15.29
C ALA A 12 3.22 20.90 -13.83
N LEU A 13 3.57 19.63 -13.52
CA LEU A 13 3.49 19.11 -12.15
C LEU A 13 4.41 19.86 -11.18
N MET A 14 5.63 20.23 -11.62
CA MET A 14 6.54 21.06 -10.83
C MET A 14 5.96 22.44 -10.51
N ASN A 15 5.33 23.10 -11.47
CA ASN A 15 4.68 24.39 -11.23
C ASN A 15 3.53 24.28 -10.23
N VAL A 16 2.68 23.25 -10.36
CA VAL A 16 1.59 23.00 -9.40
C VAL A 16 2.17 22.71 -8.01
N MET A 17 3.26 21.93 -7.91
CA MET A 17 3.96 21.67 -6.66
C MET A 17 4.39 22.98 -5.96
N VAL A 18 4.99 23.91 -6.69
CA VAL A 18 5.43 25.21 -6.13
C VAL A 18 4.23 26.01 -5.62
N LEU A 19 3.14 26.08 -6.40
CA LEU A 19 1.93 26.80 -5.99
C LEU A 19 1.31 26.22 -4.71
N VAL A 20 1.19 24.90 -4.64
CA VAL A 20 0.68 24.21 -3.45
C VAL A 20 1.65 24.36 -2.26
N GLY A 21 2.95 24.35 -2.48
CA GLY A 21 3.95 24.58 -1.43
C GLY A 21 3.84 25.98 -0.82
N VAL A 22 3.69 26.99 -1.66
CA VAL A 22 3.49 28.38 -1.20
C VAL A 22 2.17 28.51 -0.42
N SER A 23 1.08 27.91 -0.90
CA SER A 23 -0.20 27.92 -0.17
C SER A 23 -0.09 27.19 1.18
N GLY A 24 0.66 26.08 1.25
CA GLY A 24 0.91 25.37 2.50
C GLY A 24 1.68 26.22 3.54
N LEU A 25 2.68 26.97 3.10
CA LEU A 25 3.41 27.91 3.98
C LEU A 25 2.51 29.04 4.48
N MET A 26 1.59 29.52 3.64
CA MET A 26 0.60 30.55 4.04
C MET A 26 -0.36 29.99 5.10
N PHE A 27 -0.90 28.76 4.92
CA PHE A 27 -1.77 28.15 5.93
C PHE A 27 -1.06 27.91 7.26
N LEU A 28 0.22 27.59 7.22
CA LEU A 28 1.03 27.41 8.43
C LEU A 28 1.26 28.74 9.14
N SER A 29 1.53 29.83 8.41
CA SER A 29 1.78 31.14 9.00
C SER A 29 0.52 31.82 9.56
N LEU A 30 -0.65 31.52 9.00
CA LEU A 30 -1.93 32.10 9.38
C LEU A 30 -2.74 31.20 10.33
N ASP A 31 -2.27 30.00 10.64
CA ASP A 31 -3.00 28.95 11.39
C ASP A 31 -4.45 28.80 10.90
N SER A 32 -4.64 28.89 9.58
CA SER A 32 -5.96 28.88 8.95
C SER A 32 -6.14 27.62 8.10
N SER A 33 -7.38 27.20 7.93
CA SER A 33 -7.78 26.13 7.01
C SER A 33 -8.95 26.58 6.15
N ILE A 34 -8.96 26.19 4.88
CA ILE A 34 -10.08 26.45 3.97
C ILE A 34 -10.88 25.16 3.85
N PHE A 35 -12.17 25.26 4.14
CA PHE A 35 -13.14 24.20 4.03
C PHE A 35 -14.18 24.58 2.97
N ILE A 36 -14.31 23.77 1.91
CA ILE A 36 -15.27 23.97 0.83
C ILE A 36 -16.20 22.76 0.81
N GLU A 37 -17.49 23.02 0.90
CA GLU A 37 -18.50 21.98 0.93
C GLU A 37 -19.53 22.18 -0.19
N TRP A 38 -19.75 21.11 -0.96
CA TRP A 38 -20.86 21.03 -1.91
C TRP A 38 -21.83 19.96 -1.43
N SER A 39 -22.99 20.38 -0.94
CA SER A 39 -24.04 19.46 -0.47
C SER A 39 -24.92 19.00 -1.64
N PHE A 40 -25.11 17.70 -1.74
CA PHE A 40 -26.01 17.05 -2.68
C PHE A 40 -27.21 16.49 -1.89
N GLY A 41 -28.39 17.04 -2.07
CA GLY A 41 -29.64 16.57 -1.46
C GLY A 41 -30.23 17.51 -0.41
N GLY A 42 -31.55 17.46 -0.26
CA GLY A 42 -32.35 18.26 0.69
C GLY A 42 -33.04 17.41 1.76
N GLY A 43 -32.45 16.27 2.14
CA GLY A 43 -33.02 15.35 3.14
C GLY A 43 -32.36 15.47 4.52
N SER A 44 -32.75 14.60 5.43
CA SER A 44 -32.19 14.51 6.80
C SER A 44 -30.71 14.13 6.81
N ILE A 45 -30.18 13.55 5.74
CA ILE A 45 -28.78 13.16 5.58
C ILE A 45 -28.23 13.91 4.36
N ASN A 46 -27.30 14.82 4.60
CA ASN A 46 -26.65 15.58 3.55
C ASN A 46 -25.40 14.85 3.07
N PHE A 47 -25.45 14.31 1.85
CA PHE A 47 -24.25 13.86 1.16
C PHE A 47 -23.50 15.10 0.66
N SER A 48 -22.31 15.34 1.21
CA SER A 48 -21.50 16.48 0.80
C SER A 48 -20.15 16.03 0.25
N LEU A 49 -19.74 16.63 -0.85
CA LEU A 49 -18.37 16.59 -1.32
C LEU A 49 -17.63 17.74 -0.62
N THR A 50 -16.68 17.37 0.23
CA THR A 50 -15.94 18.33 1.03
C THR A 50 -14.48 18.35 0.61
N LEU A 51 -13.89 19.52 0.55
CA LEU A 51 -12.47 19.74 0.29
C LEU A 51 -11.87 20.52 1.46
N LEU A 52 -10.78 20.01 2.03
CA LEU A 52 -10.04 20.64 3.12
C LEU A 52 -8.62 20.96 2.66
N MET A 53 -8.28 22.24 2.71
CA MET A 53 -6.93 22.74 2.51
C MET A 53 -6.38 23.25 3.84
N ASP A 54 -5.50 22.49 4.44
CA ASP A 54 -4.73 22.83 5.62
C ASP A 54 -3.23 22.59 5.40
N TRP A 55 -2.38 22.95 6.34
CA TRP A 55 -0.93 22.74 6.20
C TRP A 55 -0.55 21.25 6.02
N VAL A 56 -1.31 20.32 6.63
CA VAL A 56 -1.09 18.87 6.52
C VAL A 56 -1.43 18.37 5.12
N SER A 57 -2.57 18.77 4.56
CA SER A 57 -2.95 18.39 3.19
C SER A 57 -1.99 18.98 2.17
N CYS A 58 -1.64 20.26 2.29
CA CYS A 58 -0.75 20.94 1.36
C CYS A 58 0.69 20.40 1.42
N SER A 59 1.23 20.13 2.60
CA SER A 59 2.58 19.59 2.74
C SER A 59 2.69 18.16 2.18
N PHE A 60 1.69 17.31 2.39
CA PHE A 60 1.69 15.98 1.80
C PHE A 60 1.54 16.05 0.27
N LEU A 61 0.68 16.92 -0.21
CA LEU A 61 0.44 17.12 -1.64
C LEU A 61 1.68 17.65 -2.36
N THR A 62 2.45 18.56 -1.74
CA THR A 62 3.73 19.03 -2.30
C THR A 62 4.74 17.91 -2.45
N VAL A 63 4.87 17.02 -1.47
CA VAL A 63 5.79 15.88 -1.55
C VAL A 63 5.35 14.90 -2.65
N VAL A 64 4.05 14.58 -2.75
CA VAL A 64 3.52 13.69 -3.79
C VAL A 64 3.73 14.27 -5.19
N LEU A 65 3.47 15.57 -5.39
CA LEU A 65 3.70 16.26 -6.67
C LEU A 65 5.19 16.34 -7.01
N CYS A 66 6.04 16.55 -6.02
CA CYS A 66 7.49 16.54 -6.19
C CYS A 66 7.97 15.18 -6.70
N ILE A 67 7.55 14.09 -6.07
CA ILE A 67 7.93 12.74 -6.48
C ILE A 67 7.36 12.42 -7.86
N SER A 68 6.07 12.72 -8.11
CA SER A 68 5.43 12.42 -9.38
C SER A 68 6.06 13.16 -10.56
N SER A 69 6.46 14.43 -10.39
CA SER A 69 7.15 15.20 -11.43
C SER A 69 8.50 14.60 -11.80
N ASN A 70 9.28 14.21 -10.79
CA ASN A 70 10.58 13.55 -11.00
C ASN A 70 10.44 12.15 -11.61
N VAL A 71 9.44 11.37 -11.20
CA VAL A 71 9.16 10.06 -11.79
C VAL A 71 8.72 10.17 -13.25
N VAL A 72 7.89 11.14 -13.61
CA VAL A 72 7.48 11.39 -14.98
C VAL A 72 8.69 11.83 -15.84
N TRP A 73 9.57 12.67 -15.31
CA TRP A 73 10.82 13.02 -16.01
C TRP A 73 11.72 11.80 -16.23
N TYR A 74 11.92 10.98 -15.18
CA TYR A 74 12.68 9.73 -15.23
C TYR A 74 12.11 8.73 -16.26
N SER A 75 10.79 8.59 -16.31
CA SER A 75 10.11 7.61 -17.18
C SER A 75 10.29 7.89 -18.68
N LYS A 76 10.67 9.11 -19.07
CA LYS A 76 10.97 9.47 -20.46
C LYS A 76 12.05 8.57 -21.08
N SER A 77 13.12 8.32 -20.36
CA SER A 77 14.22 7.47 -20.83
C SER A 77 13.99 6.00 -20.49
N TYR A 78 13.49 5.72 -19.29
CA TYR A 78 13.28 4.35 -18.82
C TYR A 78 12.26 3.58 -19.68
N MET A 79 11.17 4.23 -20.11
CA MET A 79 10.12 3.65 -20.96
C MET A 79 10.31 4.01 -22.44
N GLY A 80 11.47 4.53 -22.83
CA GLY A 80 11.72 5.05 -24.18
C GLY A 80 11.70 3.99 -25.30
N GLY A 81 11.82 2.71 -24.96
CA GLY A 81 11.74 1.58 -25.88
C GLY A 81 10.35 0.96 -26.02
N ASP A 82 9.40 1.35 -25.17
CA ASP A 82 8.07 0.73 -25.14
C ASP A 82 7.10 1.38 -26.13
N GLY A 83 6.35 0.56 -26.88
CA GLY A 83 5.33 1.03 -27.84
C GLY A 83 4.15 1.76 -27.17
N ASP A 84 3.78 1.37 -25.94
CA ASP A 84 2.60 1.86 -25.21
C ASP A 84 2.93 2.96 -24.17
N ALA A 85 4.01 3.70 -24.34
CA ALA A 85 4.45 4.70 -23.38
C ALA A 85 3.41 5.82 -23.11
N ASN A 86 2.53 6.14 -24.07
CA ASN A 86 1.42 7.09 -23.85
C ASN A 86 0.37 6.55 -22.87
N ARG A 87 0.05 5.26 -22.94
CA ARG A 87 -0.83 4.59 -21.98
C ARG A 87 -0.23 4.63 -20.58
N PHE A 88 1.08 4.42 -20.47
CA PHE A 88 1.79 4.50 -19.20
C PHE A 88 1.62 5.86 -18.52
N ILE A 89 1.86 6.95 -19.24
CA ILE A 89 1.80 8.30 -18.66
C ILE A 89 0.37 8.68 -18.23
N LEU A 90 -0.65 8.27 -19.01
CA LEU A 90 -2.05 8.51 -18.64
C LEU A 90 -2.43 7.78 -17.35
N LEU A 91 -1.99 6.53 -17.17
CA LEU A 91 -2.21 5.78 -15.93
C LEU A 91 -1.49 6.43 -14.74
N VAL A 92 -0.25 6.89 -14.93
CA VAL A 92 0.48 7.59 -13.87
C VAL A 92 -0.21 8.89 -13.47
N LEU A 93 -0.69 9.68 -14.43
CA LEU A 93 -1.44 10.91 -14.15
C LEU A 93 -2.77 10.61 -13.44
N GLY A 94 -3.52 9.59 -13.90
CA GLY A 94 -4.74 9.15 -13.23
C GLY A 94 -4.49 8.75 -11.78
N PHE A 95 -3.35 8.09 -11.52
CA PHE A 95 -2.92 7.75 -10.17
C PHE A 95 -2.63 8.99 -9.32
N VAL A 96 -1.95 9.99 -9.86
CA VAL A 96 -1.68 11.26 -9.16
C VAL A 96 -3.00 11.99 -8.83
N VAL A 97 -3.93 12.06 -9.78
CA VAL A 97 -5.24 12.69 -9.56
C VAL A 97 -6.04 12.00 -8.46
N SER A 98 -6.08 10.65 -8.45
CA SER A 98 -6.78 9.91 -7.39
C SER A 98 -6.15 10.14 -6.00
N MET A 99 -4.83 10.32 -5.94
CA MET A 99 -4.14 10.65 -4.69
C MET A 99 -4.44 12.09 -4.22
N VAL A 100 -4.49 13.04 -5.15
CA VAL A 100 -4.89 14.43 -4.85
C VAL A 100 -6.29 14.48 -4.23
N ILE A 101 -7.26 13.77 -4.82
CA ILE A 101 -8.62 13.70 -4.30
C ILE A 101 -8.63 13.11 -2.88
N LEU A 102 -7.88 12.04 -2.62
CA LEU A 102 -7.80 11.42 -1.30
C LEU A 102 -7.20 12.36 -0.25
N ILE A 103 -6.16 13.11 -0.58
CA ILE A 103 -5.47 14.01 0.39
C ILE A 103 -6.36 15.19 0.78
N ILE A 104 -7.06 15.76 -0.18
CA ILE A 104 -7.86 16.97 0.03
C ILE A 104 -9.22 16.65 0.69
N SER A 105 -9.70 15.40 0.60
CA SER A 105 -11.02 15.04 1.12
C SER A 105 -11.00 14.75 2.63
N PRO A 106 -11.76 15.50 3.46
CA PRO A 106 -11.92 15.21 4.89
C PRO A 106 -13.07 14.26 5.19
N ASN A 107 -13.98 14.05 4.25
CA ASN A 107 -15.16 13.22 4.41
C ASN A 107 -14.87 11.80 3.97
N ILE A 108 -15.30 10.79 4.73
CA ILE A 108 -15.04 9.37 4.41
C ILE A 108 -15.70 8.95 3.09
N PHE A 109 -16.82 9.58 2.72
CA PHE A 109 -17.48 9.36 1.43
C PHE A 109 -16.65 9.91 0.26
N SER A 110 -16.07 11.11 0.39
CA SER A 110 -15.20 11.67 -0.64
C SER A 110 -13.82 10.99 -0.68
N ILE A 111 -13.33 10.51 0.46
CA ILE A 111 -12.12 9.67 0.53
C ILE A 111 -12.31 8.39 -0.31
N LEU A 112 -13.49 7.76 -0.27
CA LEU A 112 -13.77 6.55 -1.03
C LEU A 112 -13.48 6.71 -2.53
N LEU A 113 -13.80 7.87 -3.12
CA LEU A 113 -13.52 8.15 -4.54
C LEU A 113 -12.02 8.08 -4.86
N GLY A 114 -11.20 8.73 -4.03
CA GLY A 114 -9.73 8.65 -4.16
C GLY A 114 -9.19 7.26 -3.85
N TRP A 115 -9.74 6.61 -2.85
CA TRP A 115 -9.34 5.28 -2.38
C TRP A 115 -9.55 4.18 -3.42
N ASP A 116 -10.74 4.14 -4.05
CA ASP A 116 -11.06 3.20 -5.12
C ASP A 116 -10.29 3.51 -6.40
N GLY A 117 -10.15 4.80 -6.74
CA GLY A 117 -9.33 5.24 -7.87
C GLY A 117 -7.89 4.75 -7.76
N LEU A 118 -7.27 4.90 -6.58
CA LEU A 118 -5.92 4.38 -6.31
C LEU A 118 -5.85 2.85 -6.49
N GLY A 119 -6.84 2.13 -5.98
CA GLY A 119 -6.89 0.67 -6.09
C GLY A 119 -6.97 0.18 -7.54
N LEU A 120 -7.86 0.75 -8.33
CA LEU A 120 -8.06 0.37 -9.73
C LEU A 120 -6.85 0.72 -10.62
N ILE A 121 -6.34 1.94 -10.49
CA ILE A 121 -5.22 2.38 -11.33
C ILE A 121 -3.93 1.63 -10.96
N SER A 122 -3.72 1.33 -9.66
CA SER A 122 -2.56 0.52 -9.25
C SER A 122 -2.60 -0.88 -9.84
N TYR A 123 -3.77 -1.51 -9.94
CA TYR A 123 -3.95 -2.77 -10.62
C TYR A 123 -3.54 -2.70 -12.09
N CYS A 124 -4.02 -1.70 -12.83
CA CYS A 124 -3.65 -1.49 -14.23
C CYS A 124 -2.14 -1.29 -14.41
N LEU A 125 -1.48 -0.59 -13.46
CA LEU A 125 -0.05 -0.37 -13.49
C LEU A 125 0.77 -1.61 -13.15
N VAL A 126 0.29 -2.49 -12.27
CA VAL A 126 0.96 -3.78 -11.95
C VAL A 126 0.91 -4.73 -13.14
N ILE A 127 -0.20 -4.76 -13.88
CA ILE A 127 -0.37 -5.64 -15.06
C ILE A 127 0.17 -4.99 -16.35
N TYR A 128 0.84 -3.84 -16.27
CA TYR A 128 1.32 -3.12 -17.44
C TYR A 128 2.06 -4.03 -18.44
N TYR A 129 2.96 -4.88 -17.96
CA TYR A 129 3.58 -5.95 -18.75
C TYR A 129 2.80 -7.26 -18.60
N PRO A 130 2.10 -7.74 -19.65
CA PRO A 130 1.26 -8.93 -19.56
C PRO A 130 2.11 -10.20 -19.40
N SER A 131 2.20 -10.70 -18.17
CA SER A 131 2.83 -11.98 -17.83
C SER A 131 1.97 -12.75 -16.82
N LYS A 132 2.14 -14.06 -16.75
CA LYS A 132 1.42 -14.87 -15.73
C LYS A 132 1.73 -14.38 -14.32
N LYS A 133 2.99 -13.99 -14.08
CA LYS A 133 3.46 -13.48 -12.78
C LYS A 133 2.83 -12.12 -12.45
N SER A 134 2.77 -11.19 -13.40
CA SER A 134 2.15 -9.87 -13.18
C SER A 134 0.64 -9.98 -12.98
N ASN A 135 -0.03 -10.89 -13.71
CA ASN A 135 -1.47 -11.10 -13.56
C ASN A 135 -1.81 -11.67 -12.18
N SER A 136 -1.10 -12.71 -11.72
CA SER A 136 -1.30 -13.25 -10.37
C SER A 136 -1.00 -12.20 -9.28
N ALA A 137 0.06 -11.42 -9.43
CA ALA A 137 0.39 -10.32 -8.53
C ALA A 137 -0.71 -9.24 -8.50
N GLY A 138 -1.22 -8.85 -9.68
CA GLY A 138 -2.32 -7.90 -9.81
C GLY A 138 -3.60 -8.39 -9.12
N MET A 139 -3.95 -9.67 -9.28
CA MET A 139 -5.11 -10.24 -8.60
C MET A 139 -4.98 -10.22 -7.07
N ILE A 140 -3.80 -10.58 -6.54
CA ILE A 140 -3.55 -10.51 -5.09
C ILE A 140 -3.68 -9.06 -4.58
N THR A 141 -3.14 -8.08 -5.29
CA THR A 141 -3.22 -6.67 -4.89
C THR A 141 -4.65 -6.15 -4.88
N VAL A 142 -5.46 -6.49 -5.88
CA VAL A 142 -6.87 -6.06 -5.93
C VAL A 142 -7.67 -6.71 -4.82
N LEU A 143 -7.60 -8.04 -4.68
CA LEU A 143 -8.42 -8.75 -3.70
C LEU A 143 -8.08 -8.34 -2.27
N SER A 144 -6.79 -8.17 -1.94
CA SER A 144 -6.41 -7.68 -0.60
C SER A 144 -6.90 -6.26 -0.33
N ASN A 145 -6.82 -5.36 -1.30
CA ASN A 145 -7.29 -3.99 -1.15
C ASN A 145 -8.83 -3.93 -1.06
N ARG A 146 -9.57 -4.82 -1.77
CA ARG A 146 -11.04 -4.88 -1.69
C ARG A 146 -11.55 -5.21 -0.29
N VAL A 147 -10.80 -5.97 0.50
CA VAL A 147 -11.16 -6.16 1.92
C VAL A 147 -11.20 -4.82 2.67
N GLY A 148 -10.22 -3.94 2.41
CA GLY A 148 -10.23 -2.58 2.97
C GLY A 148 -11.38 -1.73 2.46
N ASP A 149 -11.72 -1.83 1.16
CA ASP A 149 -12.83 -1.10 0.56
C ASP A 149 -14.17 -1.47 1.20
N VAL A 150 -14.38 -2.75 1.50
CA VAL A 150 -15.56 -3.22 2.25
C VAL A 150 -15.63 -2.60 3.65
N CYS A 151 -14.49 -2.52 4.35
CA CYS A 151 -14.45 -1.89 5.67
C CYS A 151 -14.76 -0.38 5.61
N VAL A 152 -14.31 0.32 4.56
CA VAL A 152 -14.66 1.73 4.33
C VAL A 152 -16.16 1.88 4.05
N LEU A 153 -16.76 1.02 3.23
CA LEU A 153 -18.20 1.05 2.95
C LEU A 153 -19.03 0.77 4.22
N LEU A 154 -18.62 -0.19 5.04
CA LEU A 154 -19.27 -0.46 6.31
C LEU A 154 -19.11 0.73 7.28
N SER A 155 -17.96 1.40 7.29
CA SER A 155 -17.77 2.60 8.11
C SER A 155 -18.67 3.74 7.64
N ILE A 156 -18.88 3.94 6.34
CA ILE A 156 -19.84 4.92 5.81
C ILE A 156 -21.26 4.61 6.31
N ALA A 157 -21.66 3.34 6.32
CA ALA A 157 -22.99 2.96 6.84
C ALA A 157 -23.15 3.32 8.33
N TRP A 158 -22.11 3.14 9.14
CA TRP A 158 -22.12 3.57 10.55
C TRP A 158 -22.12 5.09 10.69
N PHE A 159 -21.43 5.82 9.82
CA PHE A 159 -21.44 7.27 9.80
C PHE A 159 -22.83 7.84 9.47
N VAL A 160 -23.61 7.16 8.62
CA VAL A 160 -25.03 7.51 8.38
C VAL A 160 -25.86 7.45 9.66
N VAL A 161 -25.67 6.43 10.50
CA VAL A 161 -26.37 6.29 11.79
C VAL A 161 -26.02 7.44 12.74
N LEU A 162 -24.81 7.94 12.66
CA LEU A 162 -24.31 9.01 13.52
C LEU A 162 -24.64 10.41 12.99
N GLY A 163 -25.07 10.53 11.73
CA GLY A 163 -25.61 11.74 11.14
C GLY A 163 -24.60 12.67 10.44
N ASP A 164 -23.29 12.41 10.56
CA ASP A 164 -22.25 13.26 9.94
C ASP A 164 -21.09 12.43 9.37
N PHE A 165 -20.55 12.84 8.22
CA PHE A 165 -19.48 12.12 7.51
C PHE A 165 -18.10 12.76 7.65
N ASN A 166 -18.02 13.97 8.21
CA ASN A 166 -16.78 14.73 8.33
C ASN A 166 -16.02 14.34 9.61
N PHE A 167 -14.69 14.21 9.52
CA PHE A 167 -13.90 13.92 10.70
C PHE A 167 -13.86 15.06 11.72
N SER A 168 -14.11 16.31 11.30
CA SER A 168 -14.01 17.50 12.15
C SER A 168 -15.17 17.68 13.14
N THR A 169 -16.34 17.11 12.84
CA THR A 169 -17.57 17.28 13.65
C THR A 169 -17.72 16.22 14.74
N TRP A 170 -16.89 15.22 14.75
CA TRP A 170 -17.04 13.97 15.53
C TRP A 170 -16.61 14.03 16.98
N SER A 171 -15.99 15.12 17.42
CA SER A 171 -15.53 15.25 18.81
C SER A 171 -16.67 15.35 19.84
N LEU A 172 -17.94 15.32 19.43
CA LEU A 172 -19.05 15.83 20.23
C LEU A 172 -20.14 14.85 20.69
N GLY A 173 -20.11 13.54 20.35
CA GLY A 173 -21.14 12.70 20.94
C GLY A 173 -21.55 11.46 20.16
N GLY A 174 -20.83 10.37 20.30
CA GLY A 174 -21.28 9.03 19.89
C GLY A 174 -21.25 8.06 21.06
N ASP A 175 -22.11 7.04 21.02
CA ASP A 175 -22.06 5.93 21.97
C ASP A 175 -20.71 5.22 21.88
N LEU A 176 -20.13 4.85 23.02
CA LEU A 176 -18.81 4.21 23.10
C LEU A 176 -18.70 2.95 22.22
N THR A 177 -19.78 2.19 22.11
CA THR A 177 -19.85 0.96 21.29
C THR A 177 -19.79 1.25 19.81
N SER A 178 -20.48 2.29 19.34
CA SER A 178 -20.47 2.71 17.92
C SER A 178 -19.09 3.24 17.49
N LEU A 179 -18.43 3.99 18.37
CA LEU A 179 -17.07 4.49 18.15
C LEU A 179 -16.04 3.35 18.10
N MET A 180 -16.17 2.32 18.95
CA MET A 180 -15.30 1.14 18.91
C MET A 180 -15.42 0.37 17.59
N ILE A 181 -16.63 0.13 17.09
CA ILE A 181 -16.85 -0.56 15.83
C ILE A 181 -16.25 0.25 14.68
N LEU A 182 -16.48 1.56 14.65
CA LEU A 182 -15.94 2.46 13.66
C LEU A 182 -14.41 2.49 13.65
N SER A 183 -13.80 2.61 14.84
CA SER A 183 -12.34 2.60 14.97
C SER A 183 -11.74 1.30 14.43
N PHE A 184 -12.38 0.15 14.69
CA PHE A 184 -11.95 -1.14 14.17
C PHE A 184 -12.07 -1.21 12.64
N LEU A 185 -13.18 -0.76 12.06
CA LEU A 185 -13.38 -0.76 10.61
C LEU A 185 -12.36 0.14 9.87
N VAL A 186 -12.15 1.35 10.37
CA VAL A 186 -11.17 2.30 9.79
C VAL A 186 -9.74 1.77 9.96
N MET A 187 -9.43 1.17 11.11
CA MET A 187 -8.14 0.53 11.36
C MET A 187 -7.87 -0.61 10.37
N VAL A 188 -8.82 -1.53 10.17
CA VAL A 188 -8.67 -2.64 9.20
C VAL A 188 -8.50 -2.11 7.79
N ALA A 189 -9.26 -1.10 7.38
CA ALA A 189 -9.08 -0.44 6.08
C ALA A 189 -7.67 0.12 5.91
N ALA A 190 -7.14 0.77 6.93
CA ALA A 190 -5.76 1.30 6.92
C ALA A 190 -4.71 0.18 6.86
N LEU A 191 -4.90 -0.94 7.58
CA LEU A 191 -3.98 -2.07 7.58
C LEU A 191 -3.86 -2.73 6.20
N THR A 192 -4.95 -2.80 5.42
CA THR A 192 -4.92 -3.38 4.07
C THR A 192 -4.06 -2.57 3.11
N LYS A 193 -4.23 -1.25 3.05
CA LYS A 193 -3.44 -0.37 2.16
C LYS A 193 -2.00 -0.23 2.63
N SER A 194 -1.75 -0.14 3.94
CA SER A 194 -0.39 -0.06 4.49
C SER A 194 0.33 -1.40 4.54
N ALA A 195 -0.25 -2.46 3.99
CA ALA A 195 0.34 -3.80 3.90
C ALA A 195 0.79 -4.38 5.26
N GLN A 196 0.07 -4.10 6.35
CA GLN A 196 0.36 -4.67 7.65
C GLN A 196 -0.07 -6.14 7.74
N ILE A 197 0.43 -6.91 8.69
CA ILE A 197 -0.05 -8.27 8.94
C ILE A 197 -1.55 -8.22 9.26
N PRO A 198 -2.39 -9.09 8.64
CA PRO A 198 -2.09 -10.22 7.77
C PRO A 198 -2.00 -9.89 6.27
N PHE A 199 -2.14 -8.65 5.84
CA PHE A 199 -2.22 -8.24 4.44
C PHE A 199 -0.86 -7.88 3.82
N SER A 200 0.26 -8.33 4.37
CA SER A 200 1.62 -7.94 3.95
C SER A 200 2.05 -8.51 2.59
N ALA A 201 1.44 -9.59 2.12
CA ALA A 201 1.91 -10.37 0.97
C ALA A 201 1.79 -9.65 -0.38
N TRP A 202 0.83 -8.72 -0.54
CA TRP A 202 0.59 -8.05 -1.81
C TRP A 202 1.71 -7.08 -2.20
N LEU A 203 2.38 -6.44 -1.23
CA LEU A 203 3.39 -5.41 -1.52
C LEU A 203 4.63 -5.99 -2.25
N PRO A 204 5.30 -7.07 -1.80
CA PRO A 204 6.38 -7.69 -2.56
C PRO A 204 5.92 -8.32 -3.88
N ALA A 205 4.67 -8.82 -3.96
CA ALA A 205 4.12 -9.33 -5.21
C ALA A 205 3.95 -8.21 -6.26
N ALA A 206 3.52 -7.02 -5.84
CA ALA A 206 3.36 -5.84 -6.69
C ALA A 206 4.66 -5.33 -7.33
N MET A 207 5.85 -5.76 -6.85
CA MET A 207 7.14 -5.41 -7.45
C MET A 207 7.37 -6.01 -8.87
N ALA A 208 6.42 -6.77 -9.39
CA ALA A 208 6.39 -7.15 -10.81
C ALA A 208 6.20 -5.93 -11.75
N ALA A 209 5.73 -4.81 -11.24
CA ALA A 209 5.60 -3.53 -11.95
C ALA A 209 6.95 -2.94 -12.39
N PRO A 210 6.97 -2.06 -13.43
CA PRO A 210 8.17 -1.31 -13.79
C PRO A 210 8.64 -0.38 -12.67
N THR A 211 9.96 -0.08 -12.61
CA THR A 211 10.55 0.70 -11.51
C THR A 211 9.97 2.09 -11.28
N PRO A 212 9.57 2.88 -12.30
CA PRO A 212 8.92 4.17 -12.06
C PRO A 212 7.59 4.03 -11.29
N VAL A 213 6.84 2.94 -11.55
CA VAL A 213 5.60 2.64 -10.80
C VAL A 213 5.92 2.28 -9.36
N SER A 214 6.91 1.42 -9.12
CA SER A 214 7.30 1.07 -7.75
C SER A 214 7.77 2.28 -6.95
N ALA A 215 8.48 3.23 -7.57
CA ALA A 215 8.92 4.47 -6.94
C ALA A 215 7.76 5.40 -6.56
N LEU A 216 6.69 5.47 -7.33
CA LEU A 216 5.57 6.38 -7.06
C LEU A 216 4.45 5.67 -6.28
N VAL A 217 4.00 4.50 -6.76
CA VAL A 217 2.81 3.82 -6.22
C VAL A 217 3.12 3.12 -4.90
N HIS A 218 4.13 2.26 -4.89
CA HIS A 218 4.37 1.33 -3.78
C HIS A 218 5.30 1.87 -2.69
N SER A 219 5.99 2.98 -2.90
CA SER A 219 6.86 3.58 -1.89
C SER A 219 6.24 4.79 -1.20
N SER A 220 5.65 5.72 -1.97
CA SER A 220 5.35 7.06 -1.45
C SER A 220 3.86 7.39 -1.34
N THR A 221 2.96 6.65 -2.03
CA THR A 221 1.58 7.11 -2.15
C THR A 221 0.53 6.09 -1.73
N LEU A 222 0.36 4.97 -2.44
CA LEU A 222 -0.72 4.02 -2.14
C LEU A 222 -0.62 3.46 -0.71
N VAL A 223 0.59 3.09 -0.30
CA VAL A 223 0.81 2.48 1.01
C VAL A 223 0.72 3.51 2.15
N THR A 224 1.12 4.74 1.87
CA THR A 224 1.02 5.86 2.82
C THR A 224 -0.41 6.38 2.99
N ALA A 225 -1.31 6.10 2.05
CA ALA A 225 -2.73 6.46 2.16
C ALA A 225 -3.39 5.85 3.41
N GLY A 226 -3.02 4.60 3.79
CA GLY A 226 -3.50 3.99 5.03
C GLY A 226 -3.02 4.71 6.29
N VAL A 227 -1.75 5.12 6.33
CA VAL A 227 -1.17 5.90 7.43
C VAL A 227 -1.85 7.28 7.50
N TYR A 228 -2.01 7.95 6.36
CA TYR A 228 -2.66 9.25 6.28
C TYR A 228 -4.11 9.21 6.78
N LEU A 229 -4.85 8.16 6.42
CA LEU A 229 -6.21 7.94 6.90
C LEU A 229 -6.25 7.86 8.44
N LEU A 230 -5.37 7.09 9.07
CA LEU A 230 -5.32 7.01 10.54
C LEU A 230 -4.86 8.31 11.20
N ILE A 231 -3.99 9.10 10.57
CA ILE A 231 -3.61 10.42 11.07
C ILE A 231 -4.82 11.35 11.08
N ARG A 232 -5.65 11.35 10.03
CA ARG A 232 -6.86 12.18 9.94
C ARG A 232 -7.96 11.73 10.91
N PHE A 233 -8.15 10.42 11.06
CA PHE A 233 -9.15 9.82 11.94
C PHE A 233 -8.57 9.37 13.29
N SER A 234 -7.50 10.02 13.74
CA SER A 234 -6.78 9.66 14.96
C SER A 234 -7.64 9.66 16.23
N PHE A 235 -8.64 10.54 16.28
CA PHE A 235 -9.58 10.64 17.40
C PHE A 235 -10.48 9.40 17.58
N LEU A 236 -10.63 8.56 16.53
CA LEU A 236 -11.39 7.30 16.63
C LEU A 236 -10.62 6.20 17.36
N LEU A 237 -9.28 6.30 17.42
CA LEU A 237 -8.44 5.28 18.03
C LEU A 237 -8.56 5.35 19.57
N GLY A 238 -9.41 4.53 20.14
CA GLY A 238 -9.47 4.32 21.59
C GLY A 238 -8.32 3.44 22.10
N GLU A 239 -8.22 3.23 23.41
CA GLU A 239 -7.13 2.46 24.05
C GLU A 239 -7.01 1.02 23.52
N LEU A 240 -8.13 0.34 23.27
CA LEU A 240 -8.12 -1.01 22.68
C LEU A 240 -7.61 -1.00 21.22
N GLY A 241 -8.05 -0.03 20.42
CA GLY A 241 -7.61 0.11 19.04
C GLY A 241 -6.11 0.41 18.94
N SER A 242 -5.61 1.30 19.81
CA SER A 242 -4.18 1.65 19.86
C SER A 242 -3.31 0.46 20.29
N SER A 243 -3.72 -0.34 21.28
CA SER A 243 -2.97 -1.52 21.73
C SER A 243 -2.89 -2.61 20.66
N VAL A 244 -3.99 -2.88 19.95
CA VAL A 244 -4.01 -3.83 18.83
C VAL A 244 -3.13 -3.33 17.68
N LEU A 245 -3.22 -2.05 17.33
CA LEU A 245 -2.41 -1.44 16.28
C LEU A 245 -0.91 -1.52 16.62
N MET A 246 -0.55 -1.27 17.89
CA MET A 246 0.82 -1.37 18.38
C MET A 246 1.39 -2.77 18.19
N PHE A 247 0.64 -3.81 18.60
CA PHE A 247 1.08 -5.19 18.43
C PHE A 247 1.29 -5.57 16.97
N ILE A 248 0.31 -5.26 16.10
CA ILE A 248 0.39 -5.56 14.65
C ILE A 248 1.58 -4.82 14.02
N SER A 249 1.77 -3.54 14.34
CA SER A 249 2.84 -2.73 13.78
C SER A 249 4.24 -3.22 14.16
N MET A 250 4.44 -3.62 15.41
CA MET A 250 5.70 -4.20 15.87
C MET A 250 6.01 -5.54 15.20
N MET A 251 5.00 -6.41 15.07
CA MET A 251 5.15 -7.69 14.37
C MET A 251 5.48 -7.50 12.89
N THR A 252 4.88 -6.50 12.22
CA THR A 252 5.20 -6.21 10.81
C THR A 252 6.61 -5.67 10.64
N MET A 253 7.08 -4.79 11.53
CA MET A 253 8.46 -4.31 11.51
C MET A 253 9.47 -5.45 11.66
N PHE A 254 9.24 -6.33 12.63
CA PHE A 254 10.13 -7.46 12.89
C PHE A 254 10.15 -8.43 11.71
N MET A 255 8.98 -8.86 11.24
CA MET A 255 8.86 -9.78 10.11
C MET A 255 9.55 -9.24 8.86
N SER A 256 9.23 -7.99 8.48
CA SER A 256 9.79 -7.38 7.27
C SER A 256 11.30 -7.16 7.35
N GLY A 257 11.82 -6.80 8.53
CA GLY A 257 13.26 -6.66 8.75
C GLY A 257 14.03 -7.97 8.60
N VAL A 258 13.49 -9.05 9.17
CA VAL A 258 14.09 -10.40 9.04
C VAL A 258 14.05 -10.89 7.59
N VAL A 259 12.90 -10.77 6.92
CA VAL A 259 12.73 -11.19 5.53
C VAL A 259 13.67 -10.43 4.59
N ALA A 260 13.86 -9.12 4.80
CA ALA A 260 14.74 -8.30 3.97
C ALA A 260 16.22 -8.75 4.00
N ILE A 261 16.65 -9.43 5.08
CA ILE A 261 18.00 -9.99 5.17
C ILE A 261 18.17 -11.22 4.27
N PHE A 262 17.12 -12.00 4.05
CA PHE A 262 17.20 -13.24 3.26
C PHE A 262 16.88 -13.05 1.78
N GLU A 263 16.10 -12.03 1.43
CA GLU A 263 15.74 -11.76 0.03
C GLU A 263 16.95 -11.34 -0.81
N CYS A 264 16.92 -11.73 -2.10
CA CYS A 264 17.98 -11.45 -3.06
C CYS A 264 17.59 -10.45 -4.14
N ASP A 265 16.28 -10.24 -4.38
CA ASP A 265 15.78 -9.30 -5.38
C ASP A 265 15.88 -7.86 -4.86
N LEU A 266 16.60 -6.97 -5.57
CA LEU A 266 16.82 -5.58 -5.18
C LEU A 266 15.50 -4.83 -4.93
N LYS A 267 14.54 -4.94 -5.85
CA LYS A 267 13.22 -4.30 -5.70
C LYS A 267 12.48 -4.80 -4.45
N LYS A 268 12.52 -6.10 -4.18
CA LYS A 268 11.86 -6.67 -3.00
C LYS A 268 12.52 -6.25 -1.70
N ILE A 269 13.86 -6.16 -1.65
CA ILE A 269 14.57 -5.66 -0.46
C ILE A 269 14.12 -4.23 -0.14
N ILE A 270 14.07 -3.35 -1.14
CA ILE A 270 13.61 -1.98 -0.95
C ILE A 270 12.12 -1.95 -0.56
N ALA A 271 11.27 -2.83 -1.09
CA ALA A 271 9.87 -2.93 -0.72
C ALA A 271 9.66 -3.44 0.72
N LEU A 272 10.42 -4.43 1.16
CA LEU A 272 10.38 -4.90 2.54
C LEU A 272 10.87 -3.82 3.52
N SER A 273 11.84 -3.04 3.11
CA SER A 273 12.28 -1.90 3.90
C SER A 273 11.25 -0.75 3.94
N THR A 274 10.37 -0.58 2.91
CA THR A 274 9.21 0.32 3.04
C THR A 274 8.20 -0.22 4.05
N LEU A 275 7.96 -1.53 4.04
CA LEU A 275 7.03 -2.18 4.95
C LEU A 275 7.48 -2.03 6.42
N SER A 276 8.78 -2.17 6.70
CA SER A 276 9.33 -1.95 8.05
C SER A 276 9.14 -0.51 8.54
N GLN A 277 9.33 0.48 7.67
CA GLN A 277 9.15 1.89 8.04
C GLN A 277 7.66 2.26 8.20
N LEU A 278 6.77 1.65 7.40
CA LEU A 278 5.33 1.80 7.60
C LEU A 278 4.88 1.21 8.94
N GLY A 279 5.44 0.06 9.33
CA GLY A 279 5.25 -0.48 10.67
C GLY A 279 5.65 0.53 11.76
N MET A 280 6.78 1.24 11.57
CA MET A 280 7.21 2.29 12.50
C MET A 280 6.24 3.48 12.55
N MET A 281 5.68 3.89 11.40
CA MET A 281 4.67 4.96 11.38
C MET A 281 3.40 4.54 12.12
N MET A 282 2.92 3.31 11.88
CA MET A 282 1.76 2.77 12.57
C MET A 282 2.00 2.62 14.08
N PHE A 283 3.21 2.25 14.47
CA PHE A 283 3.64 2.24 15.86
C PHE A 283 3.59 3.65 16.47
N ALA A 284 4.12 4.66 15.80
CA ALA A 284 4.05 6.05 16.28
C ALA A 284 2.59 6.54 16.43
N ILE A 285 1.69 6.15 15.52
CA ILE A 285 0.26 6.47 15.62
C ILE A 285 -0.36 5.78 16.85
N SER A 286 0.00 4.53 17.13
CA SER A 286 -0.52 3.79 18.29
C SER A 286 -0.08 4.41 19.63
N LEU A 287 1.05 5.12 19.65
CA LEU A 287 1.52 5.91 20.79
C LEU A 287 0.81 7.29 20.91
N GLY A 288 -0.05 7.65 19.97
CA GLY A 288 -0.68 8.97 19.93
C GLY A 288 0.21 10.08 19.32
N LEU A 289 1.37 9.73 18.75
CA LEU A 289 2.34 10.68 18.20
C LEU A 289 2.06 10.99 16.71
N TYR A 290 0.86 11.52 16.41
CA TYR A 290 0.38 11.70 15.04
C TYR A 290 1.24 12.67 14.20
N GLN A 291 1.68 13.78 14.81
CA GLN A 291 2.52 14.78 14.13
C GLN A 291 3.89 14.21 13.75
N VAL A 292 4.49 13.42 14.64
CA VAL A 292 5.80 12.80 14.39
C VAL A 292 5.67 11.69 13.34
N ALA A 293 4.58 10.92 13.38
CA ALA A 293 4.27 9.93 12.35
C ALA A 293 4.10 10.59 10.98
N PHE A 294 3.41 11.73 10.91
CA PHE A 294 3.25 12.51 9.69
C PHE A 294 4.58 13.05 9.17
N PHE A 295 5.41 13.61 10.04
CA PHE A 295 6.75 14.07 9.68
C PHE A 295 7.61 12.95 9.09
N HIS A 296 7.59 11.77 9.74
CA HIS A 296 8.30 10.60 9.22
C HIS A 296 7.73 10.11 7.90
N LEU A 297 6.42 10.21 7.68
CA LEU A 297 5.78 9.89 6.40
C LEU A 297 6.32 10.75 5.25
N LEU A 298 6.43 12.07 5.44
CA LEU A 298 6.93 12.99 4.42
C LEU A 298 8.41 12.71 4.07
N SER A 299 9.27 12.59 5.07
CA SER A 299 10.69 12.30 4.86
C SER A 299 10.91 10.93 4.23
N HIS A 300 10.16 9.89 4.69
CA HIS A 300 10.21 8.54 4.15
C HIS A 300 9.85 8.49 2.67
N ALA A 301 8.80 9.20 2.25
CA ALA A 301 8.37 9.22 0.86
C ALA A 301 9.50 9.68 -0.08
N LEU A 302 10.27 10.70 0.31
CA LEU A 302 11.36 11.26 -0.49
C LEU A 302 12.55 10.30 -0.62
N PHE A 303 13.10 9.80 0.48
CA PHE A 303 14.28 8.93 0.38
C PHE A 303 13.97 7.55 -0.18
N LYS A 304 12.71 7.06 -0.05
CA LYS A 304 12.31 5.80 -0.69
C LYS A 304 12.10 5.93 -2.18
N ALA A 305 11.48 7.01 -2.64
CA ALA A 305 11.38 7.28 -4.07
C ALA A 305 12.78 7.34 -4.70
N LEU A 306 13.73 7.99 -4.04
CA LEU A 306 15.13 8.04 -4.46
C LEU A 306 15.75 6.64 -4.57
N LEU A 307 15.58 5.78 -3.54
CA LEU A 307 16.11 4.41 -3.58
C LEU A 307 15.59 3.60 -4.78
N PHE A 308 14.28 3.69 -5.06
CA PHE A 308 13.70 3.00 -6.22
C PHE A 308 14.18 3.55 -7.56
N LEU A 309 14.38 4.86 -7.70
CA LEU A 309 14.92 5.43 -8.94
C LEU A 309 16.37 5.02 -9.13
N CYS A 310 17.21 5.07 -8.10
CA CYS A 310 18.59 4.56 -8.15
C CYS A 310 18.62 3.07 -8.52
N ALA A 311 17.79 2.26 -7.88
CA ALA A 311 17.67 0.84 -8.20
C ALA A 311 17.27 0.61 -9.67
N GLY A 312 16.37 1.46 -10.20
CA GLY A 312 15.97 1.38 -11.60
C GLY A 312 17.11 1.68 -12.57
N VAL A 313 17.96 2.67 -12.27
CA VAL A 313 19.17 2.94 -13.09
C VAL A 313 20.12 1.75 -13.06
N LEU A 314 20.36 1.15 -11.88
CA LEU A 314 21.24 -0.03 -11.75
C LEU A 314 20.69 -1.23 -12.52
N ILE A 315 19.40 -1.55 -12.39
CA ILE A 315 18.76 -2.66 -13.11
C ILE A 315 18.83 -2.44 -14.63
N HIS A 316 18.55 -1.23 -15.09
CA HIS A 316 18.63 -0.90 -16.51
C HIS A 316 20.05 -1.00 -17.05
N GLY A 317 21.05 -0.53 -16.30
CA GLY A 317 22.45 -0.52 -16.70
C GLY A 317 23.11 -1.91 -16.71
N VAL A 318 22.70 -2.83 -15.81
CA VAL A 318 23.27 -4.19 -15.70
C VAL A 318 22.48 -5.23 -16.52
N GLY A 319 21.72 -4.80 -17.53
CA GLY A 319 21.04 -5.72 -18.45
C GLY A 319 19.77 -6.35 -17.87
N SER A 320 18.96 -5.58 -17.15
CA SER A 320 17.65 -5.95 -16.57
C SER A 320 17.67 -7.04 -15.49
N THR A 321 18.82 -7.40 -14.95
CA THR A 321 18.92 -8.33 -13.81
C THR A 321 18.45 -7.64 -12.52
N GLN A 322 17.64 -8.35 -11.70
CA GLN A 322 17.11 -7.83 -10.43
C GLN A 322 17.82 -8.42 -9.21
N ASP A 323 18.54 -9.50 -9.37
CA ASP A 323 19.22 -10.21 -8.29
C ASP A 323 20.52 -9.49 -7.88
N VAL A 324 20.61 -9.09 -6.61
CA VAL A 324 21.74 -8.33 -6.05
C VAL A 324 23.05 -9.12 -6.08
N ARG A 325 22.99 -10.45 -6.12
CA ARG A 325 24.19 -11.33 -6.17
C ARG A 325 24.99 -11.19 -7.46
N TYR A 326 24.32 -10.79 -8.56
CA TYR A 326 24.98 -10.53 -9.84
C TYR A 326 25.60 -9.13 -9.94
N PHE A 327 25.28 -8.22 -9.00
CA PHE A 327 25.90 -6.93 -8.92
C PHE A 327 27.33 -7.04 -8.37
N GLY A 328 27.90 -5.96 -7.94
CA GLY A 328 29.22 -5.88 -7.35
C GLY A 328 30.13 -4.92 -8.11
N GLY A 329 30.96 -4.19 -7.36
CA GLY A 329 31.92 -3.26 -7.95
C GLY A 329 31.34 -2.11 -8.77
N LEU A 330 30.02 -1.83 -8.66
CA LEU A 330 29.33 -0.84 -9.48
C LEU A 330 29.73 0.60 -9.19
N VAL A 331 30.46 0.87 -8.11
CA VAL A 331 30.95 2.23 -7.77
C VAL A 331 31.74 2.87 -8.93
N LYS A 332 32.54 2.09 -9.63
CA LYS A 332 33.38 2.60 -10.75
C LYS A 332 32.56 3.01 -11.96
N ASN A 333 31.49 2.27 -12.25
CA ASN A 333 30.69 2.43 -13.46
C ASN A 333 29.49 3.36 -13.24
N PHE A 334 28.98 3.44 -12.00
CA PHE A 334 27.85 4.28 -11.60
C PHE A 334 28.21 5.13 -10.37
N PRO A 335 29.14 6.08 -10.48
CA PRO A 335 29.61 6.86 -9.33
C PRO A 335 28.51 7.73 -8.72
N LEU A 336 27.72 8.46 -9.52
CA LEU A 336 26.67 9.35 -9.03
C LEU A 336 25.54 8.54 -8.39
N VAL A 337 25.06 7.48 -9.05
CA VAL A 337 23.98 6.64 -8.52
C VAL A 337 24.40 5.94 -7.22
N SER A 338 25.66 5.50 -7.13
CA SER A 338 26.17 4.86 -5.91
C SER A 338 26.18 5.81 -4.72
N VAL A 339 26.58 7.07 -4.92
CA VAL A 339 26.54 8.10 -3.87
C VAL A 339 25.09 8.38 -3.46
N CYS A 340 24.19 8.61 -4.43
CA CYS A 340 22.78 8.89 -4.16
C CYS A 340 22.08 7.75 -3.40
N MET A 341 22.35 6.51 -3.80
CA MET A 341 21.77 5.34 -3.15
C MET A 341 22.31 5.15 -1.72
N ASN A 342 23.60 5.38 -1.49
CA ASN A 342 24.17 5.30 -0.16
C ASN A 342 23.67 6.43 0.76
N LEU A 343 23.50 7.65 0.25
CA LEU A 343 22.89 8.76 1.01
C LEU A 343 21.46 8.42 1.44
N ALA A 344 20.68 7.82 0.55
CA ALA A 344 19.33 7.36 0.87
C ALA A 344 19.33 6.18 1.87
N ASN A 345 20.29 5.26 1.79
CA ASN A 345 20.47 4.21 2.79
C ASN A 345 20.88 4.77 4.16
N PHE A 346 21.74 5.78 4.21
CA PHE A 346 22.12 6.45 5.45
C PHE A 346 20.95 7.19 6.10
N SER A 347 20.09 7.81 5.29
CA SER A 347 18.85 8.41 5.78
C SER A 347 17.90 7.36 6.36
N LEU A 348 17.80 6.20 5.72
CA LEU A 348 17.00 5.07 6.19
C LEU A 348 17.53 4.48 7.51
N CYS A 349 18.85 4.37 7.67
CA CYS A 349 19.47 3.91 8.93
C CYS A 349 19.23 4.89 10.09
N GLY A 350 19.06 6.19 9.80
CA GLY A 350 18.98 7.24 10.81
C GLY A 350 20.36 7.71 11.28
N ILE A 351 21.36 7.76 10.37
CA ILE A 351 22.68 8.33 10.71
C ILE A 351 22.51 9.83 11.01
N PRO A 352 23.23 10.38 12.01
CA PRO A 352 23.15 11.79 12.40
C PRO A 352 23.25 12.75 11.21
N PHE A 353 22.46 13.82 11.25
CA PHE A 353 22.34 14.87 10.23
C PHE A 353 21.67 14.46 8.91
N MET A 354 21.25 13.20 8.74
CA MET A 354 20.43 12.77 7.61
C MET A 354 18.94 12.98 7.91
N SER A 355 18.08 13.04 6.85
CA SER A 355 16.65 13.31 7.03
C SER A 355 15.95 12.31 7.96
N GLY A 356 16.31 11.03 7.89
CA GLY A 356 15.76 9.99 8.74
C GLY A 356 16.14 10.10 10.23
N PHE A 357 17.24 10.74 10.56
CA PHE A 357 17.62 10.99 11.94
C PHE A 357 16.59 11.86 12.67
N TYR A 358 16.21 12.99 12.06
CA TYR A 358 15.26 13.93 12.67
C TYR A 358 13.89 13.32 12.95
N SER A 359 13.44 12.36 12.15
CA SER A 359 12.12 11.75 12.31
C SER A 359 12.18 10.42 13.08
N LYS A 360 13.09 9.53 12.74
CA LYS A 360 13.16 8.16 13.28
C LYS A 360 13.64 8.14 14.72
N ASP A 361 14.74 8.85 15.03
CA ASP A 361 15.25 8.93 16.38
C ASP A 361 14.27 9.63 17.31
N LEU A 362 13.55 10.65 16.82
CA LEU A 362 12.49 11.31 17.58
C LEU A 362 11.38 10.33 18.00
N ILE A 363 10.95 9.44 17.09
CA ILE A 363 9.95 8.41 17.42
C ILE A 363 10.48 7.47 18.50
N VAL A 364 11.74 7.05 18.38
CA VAL A 364 12.39 6.14 19.34
C VAL A 364 12.54 6.78 20.71
N GLU A 365 12.99 8.02 20.77
CA GLU A 365 13.16 8.76 22.02
C GLU A 365 11.82 8.98 22.73
N LEU A 366 10.77 9.37 21.99
CA LEU A 366 9.43 9.53 22.56
C LEU A 366 8.83 8.20 23.03
N ALA A 367 9.03 7.11 22.28
CA ALA A 367 8.62 5.79 22.71
C ALA A 367 9.34 5.31 23.99
N CYS A 368 10.61 5.73 24.20
CA CYS A 368 11.34 5.44 25.43
C CYS A 368 10.87 6.27 26.63
N GLN A 369 10.22 7.41 26.39
CA GLN A 369 9.69 8.27 27.45
C GLN A 369 8.38 7.71 28.03
N ASP A 370 7.58 7.05 27.21
CA ASP A 370 6.33 6.43 27.62
C ASP A 370 6.58 5.15 28.43
N SER A 371 5.73 4.89 29.40
CA SER A 371 5.82 3.73 30.34
C SER A 371 5.35 2.41 29.74
N TRP A 372 5.70 2.12 28.48
CA TRP A 372 5.37 0.86 27.83
C TRP A 372 6.28 -0.28 28.34
N GLY A 373 5.78 -1.51 28.25
CA GLY A 373 6.51 -2.68 28.74
C GLY A 373 7.91 -2.82 28.12
N MET A 374 8.90 -3.22 28.89
CA MET A 374 10.30 -3.40 28.47
C MET A 374 10.44 -4.32 27.24
N SER A 375 9.53 -5.26 27.06
CA SER A 375 9.50 -6.17 25.89
C SER A 375 9.25 -5.44 24.57
N ILE A 376 8.39 -4.43 24.56
CA ILE A 376 8.07 -3.63 23.35
C ILE A 376 9.27 -2.77 22.97
N LEU A 377 9.90 -2.11 23.95
CA LEU A 377 11.09 -1.31 23.74
C LEU A 377 12.26 -2.17 23.21
N PHE A 378 12.48 -3.34 23.81
CA PHE A 378 13.50 -4.29 23.33
C PHE A 378 13.26 -4.68 21.87
N LEU A 379 12.03 -5.07 21.52
CA LEU A 379 11.67 -5.47 20.16
C LEU A 379 11.86 -4.31 19.17
N MET A 380 11.54 -3.08 19.57
CA MET A 380 11.78 -1.88 18.77
C MET A 380 13.27 -1.67 18.47
N PHE A 381 14.16 -1.78 19.47
CA PHE A 381 15.62 -1.68 19.26
C PHE A 381 16.14 -2.80 18.35
N VAL A 382 15.61 -4.02 18.46
CA VAL A 382 15.95 -5.11 17.54
C VAL A 382 15.53 -4.75 16.11
N CYS A 383 14.33 -4.22 15.91
CA CYS A 383 13.86 -3.79 14.59
C CYS A 383 14.73 -2.67 14.00
N LEU A 384 15.21 -1.73 14.82
CA LEU A 384 16.18 -0.72 14.40
C LEU A 384 17.48 -1.36 13.90
N GLY A 385 18.03 -2.31 14.64
CA GLY A 385 19.22 -3.05 14.23
C GLY A 385 19.04 -3.79 12.91
N LEU A 386 17.87 -4.45 12.71
CA LEU A 386 17.55 -5.13 11.46
C LEU A 386 17.52 -4.16 10.26
N THR A 387 17.03 -2.90 10.46
CA THR A 387 17.03 -1.91 9.37
C THR A 387 18.44 -1.57 8.89
N VAL A 388 19.40 -1.52 9.78
CA VAL A 388 20.81 -1.28 9.45
C VAL A 388 21.43 -2.52 8.78
N LEU A 389 21.13 -3.71 9.29
CA LEU A 389 21.66 -4.97 8.73
C LEU A 389 21.34 -5.14 7.25
N TYR A 390 20.07 -5.00 6.84
CA TYR A 390 19.71 -5.17 5.43
C TYR A 390 20.23 -4.02 4.54
N SER A 391 20.31 -2.79 5.03
CA SER A 391 20.80 -1.65 4.25
C SER A 391 22.31 -1.73 4.00
N VAL A 392 23.10 -2.13 5.00
CA VAL A 392 24.54 -2.39 4.83
C VAL A 392 24.77 -3.58 3.91
N ARG A 393 23.99 -4.66 4.05
CA ARG A 393 24.05 -5.82 3.14
C ARG A 393 23.80 -5.38 1.68
N LEU A 394 22.80 -4.57 1.46
CA LEU A 394 22.46 -4.08 0.12
C LEU A 394 23.60 -3.25 -0.47
N SER A 395 24.14 -2.29 0.28
CA SER A 395 25.26 -1.44 -0.18
C SER A 395 26.53 -2.25 -0.42
N PHE A 396 26.83 -3.23 0.43
CA PHE A 396 27.98 -4.11 0.26
C PHE A 396 27.88 -4.96 -1.00
N LEU A 397 26.76 -5.65 -1.21
CA LEU A 397 26.56 -6.53 -2.37
C LEU A 397 26.48 -5.76 -3.68
N ALA A 398 25.87 -4.57 -3.72
CA ALA A 398 25.75 -3.81 -4.94
C ALA A 398 27.06 -3.11 -5.35
N PHE A 399 27.81 -2.59 -4.39
CA PHE A 399 28.88 -1.64 -4.67
C PHE A 399 30.28 -2.15 -4.37
N ILE A 400 30.46 -2.98 -3.31
CA ILE A 400 31.78 -3.35 -2.80
C ILE A 400 32.19 -4.77 -3.23
N SER A 401 31.23 -5.69 -3.32
CA SER A 401 31.51 -7.09 -3.65
C SER A 401 32.16 -7.27 -5.02
N THR A 402 32.68 -8.45 -5.28
CA THR A 402 33.25 -8.78 -6.59
C THR A 402 32.15 -8.74 -7.66
N PRO A 403 32.45 -8.17 -8.86
CA PRO A 403 31.47 -8.10 -9.95
C PRO A 403 31.05 -9.49 -10.41
N GLY A 404 29.73 -9.75 -10.44
CA GLY A 404 29.12 -10.97 -10.93
C GLY A 404 28.41 -10.83 -12.28
N TYR A 405 28.42 -9.65 -12.86
CA TYR A 405 27.82 -9.37 -14.17
C TYR A 405 28.79 -9.61 -15.33
N GLY A 406 28.25 -9.76 -16.55
CA GLY A 406 29.02 -10.07 -17.76
C GLY A 406 29.98 -8.96 -18.21
N SER A 407 30.06 -8.66 -19.50
CA SER A 407 31.03 -7.71 -20.04
C SER A 407 30.84 -6.27 -19.53
N PHE A 408 31.93 -5.61 -19.19
CA PHE A 408 31.94 -4.21 -18.70
C PHE A 408 31.57 -3.15 -19.75
N CYS A 409 31.52 -3.50 -21.03
CA CYS A 409 31.42 -2.54 -22.14
C CYS A 409 30.07 -1.83 -22.25
N SER A 410 29.02 -2.32 -21.60
CA SER A 410 27.66 -1.72 -21.66
C SER A 410 27.22 -1.03 -20.38
N VAL A 411 28.06 -1.01 -19.35
CA VAL A 411 27.70 -0.59 -17.99
C VAL A 411 28.29 0.80 -17.73
N CYS A 412 27.52 1.87 -17.98
CA CYS A 412 27.97 3.25 -17.73
C CYS A 412 26.81 4.21 -17.46
N GLU A 413 27.11 5.31 -16.74
CA GLU A 413 26.19 6.43 -16.49
C GLU A 413 26.23 7.41 -17.67
N GLN A 414 25.37 7.28 -18.67
CA GLN A 414 25.37 8.20 -19.83
C GLN A 414 24.10 9.04 -19.95
N ASP A 415 22.97 8.59 -19.39
CA ASP A 415 21.69 9.23 -19.62
C ASP A 415 21.37 10.34 -18.61
N PHE A 416 21.59 11.59 -19.01
CA PHE A 416 21.26 12.78 -18.22
C PHE A 416 19.77 12.83 -17.80
N THR A 417 18.89 12.24 -18.61
CA THR A 417 17.45 12.18 -18.33
C THR A 417 17.08 11.21 -17.22
N LEU A 418 17.92 10.20 -16.95
CA LEU A 418 17.79 9.32 -15.78
C LEU A 418 18.43 9.92 -14.52
N LEU A 419 19.60 10.56 -14.69
CA LEU A 419 20.39 11.08 -13.58
C LEU A 419 19.83 12.37 -12.99
N GLY A 420 19.22 13.23 -13.82
CA GLY A 420 18.63 14.50 -13.39
C GLY A 420 17.62 14.34 -12.25
N PRO A 421 16.57 13.54 -12.42
CA PRO A 421 15.58 13.26 -11.36
C PRO A 421 16.19 12.63 -10.09
N VAL A 422 17.19 11.77 -10.24
CA VAL A 422 17.91 11.20 -9.10
C VAL A 422 18.66 12.28 -8.32
N ALA A 423 19.39 13.15 -9.01
CA ALA A 423 20.14 14.25 -8.37
C ALA A 423 19.21 15.29 -7.70
N THR A 424 18.09 15.65 -8.32
CA THR A 424 17.12 16.57 -7.72
C THR A 424 16.49 15.99 -6.46
N LEU A 425 16.08 14.70 -6.48
CA LEU A 425 15.51 14.04 -5.30
C LEU A 425 16.55 13.84 -4.18
N THR A 426 17.83 13.60 -4.48
CA THR A 426 18.86 13.52 -3.43
C THR A 426 18.99 14.85 -2.69
N PHE A 427 19.04 15.95 -3.41
CA PHE A 427 19.14 17.27 -2.81
C PHE A 427 17.92 17.57 -1.92
N ILE A 428 16.70 17.30 -2.42
CA ILE A 428 15.47 17.50 -1.67
C ILE A 428 15.40 16.57 -0.46
N SER A 429 15.78 15.30 -0.59
CA SER A 429 15.72 14.33 0.51
C SER A 429 16.69 14.67 1.65
N LEU A 430 17.86 15.26 1.37
CA LEU A 430 18.79 15.71 2.39
C LEU A 430 18.27 16.93 3.16
N LEU A 431 17.72 17.91 2.44
CA LEU A 431 17.21 19.15 3.05
C LEU A 431 15.86 18.95 3.74
N SER A 432 15.10 17.93 3.38
CA SER A 432 13.76 17.69 3.92
C SER A 432 13.74 17.43 5.44
N GLY A 433 14.79 16.81 6.00
CA GLY A 433 14.87 16.56 7.44
C GLY A 433 14.81 17.84 8.26
N PRO A 434 15.82 18.70 8.16
CA PRO A 434 15.84 19.94 8.95
C PRO A 434 14.75 20.94 8.57
N SER A 435 14.40 21.06 7.28
CA SER A 435 13.34 21.99 6.85
C SER A 435 11.96 21.59 7.37
N LEU A 436 11.58 20.32 7.22
CA LEU A 436 10.29 19.84 7.70
C LEU A 436 10.23 19.79 9.23
N SER A 437 11.33 19.54 9.93
CA SER A 437 11.32 19.61 11.41
C SER A 437 11.04 21.01 11.93
N LEU A 438 11.59 22.03 11.30
CA LEU A 438 11.32 23.44 11.63
C LEU A 438 9.87 23.86 11.29
N LEU A 439 9.30 23.30 10.23
CA LEU A 439 7.94 23.62 9.81
C LEU A 439 6.87 22.85 10.60
N SER A 440 7.13 21.57 10.93
CA SER A 440 6.13 20.73 11.62
C SER A 440 6.04 20.99 13.12
N PHE A 441 7.14 21.43 13.76
CA PHE A 441 7.17 21.64 15.19
C PHE A 441 7.42 23.11 15.50
N SER A 442 6.38 23.81 15.94
CA SER A 442 6.47 25.23 16.37
C SER A 442 7.34 25.38 17.62
N TYR A 443 7.35 24.37 18.47
CA TYR A 443 8.17 24.31 19.68
C TYR A 443 8.95 23.00 19.70
N PRO A 444 10.22 23.00 20.16
CA PRO A 444 10.99 21.78 20.31
C PRO A 444 10.34 20.88 21.37
N VAL A 445 10.19 19.61 21.03
CA VAL A 445 9.66 18.62 21.99
C VAL A 445 10.69 18.40 23.08
N LEU A 446 10.30 18.62 24.33
CA LEU A 446 11.17 18.38 25.49
C LEU A 446 11.21 16.90 25.82
N ILE A 447 12.37 16.29 25.70
CA ILE A 447 12.58 14.86 25.93
C ILE A 447 13.53 14.70 27.12
N PHE A 448 13.02 14.14 28.22
CA PHE A 448 13.77 13.84 29.42
C PHE A 448 14.05 12.34 29.50
N LEU A 449 15.24 11.92 29.06
CA LEU A 449 15.65 10.52 29.09
C LEU A 449 16.99 10.37 29.84
N PRO A 450 17.21 9.24 30.53
CA PRO A 450 18.53 8.87 31.02
C PRO A 450 19.53 8.79 29.87
N TRP A 451 20.79 9.15 30.11
CA TRP A 451 21.86 9.15 29.10
C TRP A 451 21.95 7.81 28.32
N VAL A 452 21.80 6.69 29.02
CA VAL A 452 21.85 5.34 28.42
C VAL A 452 20.73 5.13 27.37
N MET A 453 19.51 5.56 27.65
CA MET A 453 18.39 5.44 26.73
C MET A 453 18.54 6.40 25.53
N LYS A 454 19.02 7.61 25.78
CA LYS A 454 19.25 8.61 24.73
C LYS A 454 20.31 8.15 23.72
N MET A 455 21.40 7.55 24.19
CA MET A 455 22.45 7.01 23.32
C MET A 455 22.11 5.61 22.78
N GLY A 456 21.05 4.99 23.26
CA GLY A 456 20.65 3.63 22.91
C GLY A 456 20.44 3.40 21.41
N ALA A 457 19.77 4.34 20.73
CA ALA A 457 19.55 4.24 19.29
C ALA A 457 20.86 4.26 18.51
N LEU A 458 21.76 5.19 18.79
CA LEU A 458 23.08 5.29 18.15
C LEU A 458 23.97 4.07 18.46
N ALA A 459 23.92 3.56 19.68
CA ALA A 459 24.64 2.35 20.07
C ALA A 459 24.16 1.12 19.30
N VAL A 460 22.85 0.96 19.12
CA VAL A 460 22.29 -0.13 18.31
C VAL A 460 22.67 0.01 16.84
N ILE A 461 22.63 1.21 16.28
CA ILE A 461 23.05 1.47 14.90
C ILE A 461 24.52 1.08 14.71
N SER A 462 25.43 1.54 15.57
CA SER A 462 26.85 1.21 15.47
C SER A 462 27.14 -0.29 15.66
N ALA A 463 26.52 -0.93 16.65
CA ALA A 463 26.64 -2.36 16.88
C ALA A 463 26.13 -3.19 15.68
N SER A 464 25.01 -2.79 15.08
CA SER A 464 24.45 -3.50 13.92
C SER A 464 25.28 -3.33 12.65
N VAL A 465 25.99 -2.21 12.45
CA VAL A 465 26.97 -2.06 11.37
C VAL A 465 28.12 -3.06 11.55
N VAL A 466 28.69 -3.17 12.75
CA VAL A 466 29.77 -4.14 13.03
C VAL A 466 29.29 -5.57 12.80
N LEU A 467 28.09 -5.90 13.29
CA LEU A 467 27.47 -7.21 13.08
C LEU A 467 27.23 -7.51 11.58
N SER A 468 26.79 -6.53 10.81
CA SER A 468 26.55 -6.72 9.37
C SER A 468 27.82 -7.05 8.61
N VAL A 469 28.92 -6.35 8.89
CA VAL A 469 30.22 -6.58 8.25
C VAL A 469 30.77 -7.95 8.63
N SER A 470 30.65 -8.37 9.90
CA SER A 470 31.10 -9.70 10.35
C SER A 470 30.29 -10.83 9.69
N VAL A 471 28.94 -10.69 9.61
CA VAL A 471 28.06 -11.70 8.99
C VAL A 471 28.34 -11.82 7.49
N LEU A 472 28.56 -10.70 6.78
CA LEU A 472 28.89 -10.71 5.34
C LEU A 472 30.26 -11.37 5.08
N GLY A 473 31.24 -11.17 5.96
CA GLY A 473 32.52 -11.86 5.89
C GLY A 473 32.36 -13.40 6.07
N ILE A 474 31.48 -13.83 6.95
CA ILE A 474 31.23 -15.26 7.24
C ILE A 474 30.39 -15.92 6.12
N THR A 475 29.40 -15.24 5.58
CA THR A 475 28.55 -15.80 4.49
C THR A 475 29.34 -16.03 3.19
N SER A 476 30.39 -15.24 2.96
CA SER A 476 31.34 -15.50 1.86
C SER A 476 32.11 -16.82 2.04
N MET A 477 32.15 -17.37 3.23
CA MET A 477 32.79 -18.65 3.54
C MET A 477 31.88 -19.89 3.47
N GLY A 478 30.62 -19.76 3.00
CA GLY A 478 29.77 -20.92 2.69
C GLY A 478 29.13 -21.62 3.89
N LEU A 479 28.96 -20.94 5.02
CA LEU A 479 28.20 -21.48 6.17
C LEU A 479 26.73 -21.68 5.78
N SER A 480 26.33 -22.96 5.64
CA SER A 480 24.93 -23.37 5.41
C SER A 480 24.07 -23.02 6.62
N SER A 481 23.25 -21.98 6.49
CA SER A 481 22.17 -21.70 7.44
C SER A 481 21.20 -22.89 7.50
N SER A 482 20.59 -23.12 8.68
CA SER A 482 19.55 -24.15 8.82
C SER A 482 18.45 -23.90 7.77
N THR A 483 18.21 -24.88 6.92
CA THR A 483 17.30 -24.79 5.76
C THR A 483 15.89 -24.35 6.16
N PHE A 484 15.40 -24.76 7.35
CA PHE A 484 14.07 -24.39 7.84
C PHE A 484 13.96 -22.91 8.20
N LEU A 485 14.90 -22.34 8.94
CA LEU A 485 14.86 -20.93 9.33
C LEU A 485 14.98 -20.00 8.10
N SER A 486 15.83 -20.36 7.14
CA SER A 486 15.99 -19.57 5.92
C SER A 486 14.75 -19.65 5.02
N THR A 487 14.08 -20.81 4.93
CA THR A 487 12.83 -20.92 4.16
C THR A 487 11.66 -20.22 4.87
N PHE A 488 11.51 -20.37 6.17
CA PHE A 488 10.48 -19.70 6.95
C PHE A 488 10.60 -18.19 6.86
N SER A 489 11.80 -17.65 7.06
CA SER A 489 12.06 -16.21 6.95
C SER A 489 11.93 -15.70 5.51
N GLY A 490 12.49 -16.39 4.52
CA GLY A 490 12.44 -15.97 3.12
C GLY A 490 11.03 -15.98 2.53
N PHE A 491 10.15 -16.88 2.96
CA PHE A 491 8.74 -16.89 2.53
C PHE A 491 7.82 -15.99 3.38
N MET A 492 8.34 -14.97 4.05
CA MET A 492 7.56 -14.03 4.85
C MET A 492 6.63 -14.71 5.86
N TRP A 493 7.15 -15.72 6.60
CA TRP A 493 6.35 -16.53 7.54
C TRP A 493 5.16 -17.22 6.87
N PHE A 494 5.31 -17.63 5.62
CA PHE A 494 4.26 -18.22 4.78
C PHE A 494 3.01 -17.33 4.59
N MET A 495 3.10 -16.03 4.84
CA MET A 495 1.98 -15.09 4.63
C MET A 495 1.42 -15.10 3.20
N PRO A 496 2.22 -15.18 2.11
CA PRO A 496 1.67 -15.29 0.76
C PRO A 496 0.82 -16.55 0.54
N TRP A 497 1.15 -17.65 1.24
CA TRP A 497 0.36 -18.86 1.20
C TRP A 497 -0.92 -18.74 2.03
N LEU A 498 -0.84 -18.18 3.24
CA LEU A 498 -1.98 -17.97 4.12
C LEU A 498 -3.01 -17.01 3.52
N SER A 499 -2.57 -15.86 3.00
CA SER A 499 -3.47 -14.85 2.42
C SER A 499 -4.04 -15.24 1.06
N GLY A 500 -3.35 -16.08 0.28
CA GLY A 500 -3.77 -16.53 -1.04
C GLY A 500 -4.38 -17.93 -1.01
N GLN A 501 -3.54 -18.94 -1.09
CA GLN A 501 -3.98 -20.34 -1.29
C GLN A 501 -4.74 -20.92 -0.10
N GLY A 502 -4.38 -20.57 1.14
CA GLY A 502 -5.04 -21.08 2.35
C GLY A 502 -6.51 -20.70 2.42
N VAL A 503 -6.83 -19.43 2.11
CA VAL A 503 -8.22 -18.94 2.08
C VAL A 503 -8.95 -19.41 0.82
N LEU A 504 -8.31 -19.35 -0.35
CA LEU A 504 -8.90 -19.74 -1.62
C LEU A 504 -9.22 -21.24 -1.70
N MET A 505 -8.37 -22.12 -1.18
CA MET A 505 -8.61 -23.56 -1.25
C MET A 505 -9.90 -23.99 -0.55
N SER A 506 -10.18 -23.42 0.63
CA SER A 506 -11.41 -23.73 1.38
C SER A 506 -12.66 -23.13 0.73
N SER A 507 -12.58 -21.88 0.26
CA SER A 507 -13.69 -21.18 -0.40
C SER A 507 -14.01 -21.77 -1.77
N MET A 508 -12.99 -22.11 -2.58
CA MET A 508 -13.19 -22.75 -3.88
C MET A 508 -13.81 -24.12 -3.79
N LYS A 509 -13.43 -24.95 -2.81
CA LYS A 509 -14.10 -26.25 -2.57
C LYS A 509 -15.57 -26.07 -2.23
N LYS A 510 -15.91 -25.07 -1.39
CA LYS A 510 -17.30 -24.74 -1.08
C LYS A 510 -18.05 -24.21 -2.30
N ALA A 511 -17.42 -23.31 -3.07
CA ALA A 511 -18.00 -22.77 -4.30
C ALA A 511 -18.28 -23.86 -5.33
N ASP A 512 -17.36 -24.82 -5.54
CA ASP A 512 -17.55 -25.96 -6.44
C ASP A 512 -18.70 -26.87 -5.97
N SER A 513 -18.82 -27.09 -4.66
CA SER A 513 -19.95 -27.86 -4.11
C SER A 513 -21.29 -27.13 -4.28
N ILE A 514 -21.32 -25.82 -4.08
CA ILE A 514 -22.51 -24.98 -4.28
C ILE A 514 -22.92 -24.98 -5.76
N LEU A 515 -21.98 -24.79 -6.67
CA LEU A 515 -22.19 -24.82 -8.11
C LEU A 515 -22.78 -26.17 -8.54
N LYS A 516 -22.24 -27.29 -8.07
CA LYS A 516 -22.73 -28.63 -8.38
C LYS A 516 -24.10 -28.91 -7.79
N ILE A 517 -24.39 -28.45 -6.57
CA ILE A 517 -25.65 -28.75 -5.89
C ILE A 517 -26.74 -27.75 -6.31
N LEU A 518 -26.46 -26.45 -6.37
CA LEU A 518 -27.46 -25.43 -6.69
C LEU A 518 -27.60 -25.22 -8.20
N ASP A 519 -26.57 -24.75 -8.89
CA ASP A 519 -26.69 -24.34 -10.28
C ASP A 519 -26.89 -25.56 -11.22
N GLN A 520 -25.97 -26.52 -11.17
CA GLN A 520 -26.03 -27.73 -12.01
C GLN A 520 -26.95 -28.83 -11.46
N GLY A 521 -27.34 -28.72 -10.18
CA GLY A 521 -28.25 -29.65 -9.54
C GLY A 521 -29.70 -29.15 -9.51
N TRP A 522 -30.07 -28.43 -8.44
CA TRP A 522 -31.47 -28.07 -8.19
C TRP A 522 -32.05 -27.06 -9.17
N LEU A 523 -31.31 -26.02 -9.55
CA LEU A 523 -31.82 -24.99 -10.47
C LEU A 523 -32.00 -25.55 -11.88
N GLU A 524 -31.04 -26.32 -12.37
CA GLU A 524 -31.18 -26.98 -13.68
C GLU A 524 -32.29 -28.03 -13.68
N PHE A 525 -32.43 -28.76 -12.56
CA PHE A 525 -33.52 -29.73 -12.45
C PHE A 525 -34.89 -29.05 -12.44
N TYR A 526 -35.13 -28.04 -11.63
CA TYR A 526 -36.44 -27.37 -11.55
C TYR A 526 -36.71 -26.46 -12.74
N LEU A 527 -35.79 -25.64 -13.18
CA LEU A 527 -35.99 -24.68 -14.27
C LEU A 527 -35.80 -25.32 -15.64
N GLY A 528 -34.90 -26.28 -15.81
CA GLY A 528 -34.64 -26.96 -17.07
C GLY A 528 -35.49 -28.21 -17.23
N LYS A 529 -35.13 -29.28 -16.52
CA LYS A 529 -35.72 -30.62 -16.74
C LYS A 529 -37.18 -30.72 -16.35
N VAL A 530 -37.61 -30.05 -15.28
CA VAL A 530 -39.04 -30.09 -14.88
C VAL A 530 -39.89 -29.29 -15.86
N THR A 531 -39.42 -28.11 -16.28
CA THR A 531 -40.16 -27.31 -17.27
C THR A 531 -40.19 -27.96 -18.65
N GLU A 532 -39.15 -28.67 -19.05
CA GLU A 532 -39.10 -29.42 -20.30
C GLU A 532 -39.92 -30.71 -20.23
N SER A 533 -39.92 -31.39 -19.08
CA SER A 533 -40.70 -32.62 -18.90
C SER A 533 -42.21 -32.38 -18.66
N SER A 534 -42.60 -31.22 -18.15
CA SER A 534 -44.01 -30.88 -17.92
C SER A 534 -44.82 -30.74 -19.23
N PRO A 535 -44.35 -30.04 -20.29
CA PRO A 535 -45.05 -30.00 -21.57
C PRO A 535 -45.11 -31.37 -22.26
N SER A 536 -44.05 -32.18 -22.15
CA SER A 536 -44.05 -33.52 -22.75
C SER A 536 -45.04 -34.47 -22.07
N LYS A 537 -45.15 -34.43 -20.74
CA LYS A 537 -46.19 -35.17 -20.00
C LYS A 537 -47.57 -34.63 -20.28
N PHE A 538 -47.75 -33.32 -20.36
CA PHE A 538 -49.03 -32.73 -20.75
C PHE A 538 -49.40 -33.09 -22.17
N ASN A 539 -48.46 -33.13 -23.10
CA ASN A 539 -48.68 -33.55 -24.46
C ASN A 539 -49.06 -35.05 -24.56
N THR A 540 -48.44 -35.93 -23.79
CA THR A 540 -48.85 -37.35 -23.72
C THR A 540 -50.23 -37.53 -23.13
N ILE A 541 -50.62 -36.73 -22.14
CA ILE A 541 -51.94 -36.73 -21.57
C ILE A 541 -52.94 -36.18 -22.59
N SER A 542 -52.67 -35.08 -23.28
CA SER A 542 -53.51 -34.48 -24.30
C SER A 542 -53.70 -35.43 -25.50
N LEU A 543 -52.67 -36.12 -25.96
CA LEU A 543 -52.72 -37.16 -26.95
C LEU A 543 -53.56 -38.34 -26.48
N GLY A 544 -53.54 -38.67 -25.17
CA GLY A 544 -54.44 -39.65 -24.57
C GLY A 544 -55.90 -39.24 -24.67
N PHE A 545 -56.23 -37.98 -24.46
CA PHE A 545 -57.55 -37.41 -24.60
C PHE A 545 -58.04 -37.30 -26.08
N GLN A 546 -57.12 -37.14 -27.01
CA GLN A 546 -57.41 -37.10 -28.46
C GLN A 546 -57.64 -38.48 -29.07
N ARG A 547 -57.36 -39.58 -28.36
CA ARG A 547 -57.74 -40.92 -28.83
C ARG A 547 -59.26 -41.01 -28.87
N ASN A 548 -59.82 -41.21 -30.01
CA ASN A 548 -61.28 -41.36 -30.27
C ASN A 548 -61.85 -42.62 -29.64
N ALA A 549 -61.66 -42.86 -28.38
CA ALA A 549 -62.22 -43.93 -27.59
C ALA A 549 -63.52 -43.43 -26.95
N LEU A 550 -64.63 -43.96 -27.35
CA LEU A 550 -66.01 -43.62 -26.90
C LEU A 550 -66.11 -43.61 -25.37
N LYS A 551 -65.41 -44.53 -24.71
CA LYS A 551 -65.29 -44.55 -23.20
C LYS A 551 -64.67 -43.30 -22.60
N LEU A 552 -63.71 -42.70 -23.25
CA LEU A 552 -62.97 -41.54 -22.74
C LEU A 552 -63.83 -40.28 -22.85
N HIS A 553 -64.56 -40.13 -23.93
CA HIS A 553 -65.50 -39.01 -24.09
C HIS A 553 -66.69 -39.12 -23.11
N PHE A 554 -67.16 -40.31 -22.82
CA PHE A 554 -68.21 -40.54 -21.84
C PHE A 554 -67.72 -40.23 -20.40
N SER A 555 -66.48 -40.58 -20.01
CA SER A 555 -65.94 -40.27 -18.73
C SER A 555 -65.69 -38.75 -18.51
N ILE A 556 -65.23 -38.05 -19.55
CA ILE A 556 -65.08 -36.60 -19.57
C ILE A 556 -66.42 -35.89 -19.37
N PHE A 557 -67.44 -36.36 -20.09
CA PHE A 557 -68.79 -35.85 -19.98
C PHE A 557 -69.39 -36.06 -18.58
N LEU A 558 -69.18 -37.20 -17.95
CA LEU A 558 -69.55 -37.49 -16.56
C LEU A 558 -68.87 -36.57 -15.57
N VAL A 559 -67.55 -36.29 -15.73
CA VAL A 559 -66.82 -35.36 -14.88
C VAL A 559 -67.36 -33.93 -15.05
N TRP A 560 -67.65 -33.48 -16.23
CA TRP A 560 -68.24 -32.17 -16.49
C TRP A 560 -69.66 -32.07 -15.88
N LEU A 561 -70.43 -33.09 -15.95
CA LEU A 561 -71.75 -33.14 -15.35
C LEU A 561 -71.70 -33.11 -13.79
N LEU A 562 -70.75 -33.80 -13.22
CA LEU A 562 -70.44 -33.73 -11.75
C LEU A 562 -69.97 -32.34 -11.31
N MET A 563 -69.13 -31.70 -12.13
CA MET A 563 -68.67 -30.34 -11.83
C MET A 563 -69.83 -29.33 -11.90
N ILE A 564 -70.70 -29.44 -12.85
CA ILE A 564 -71.91 -28.60 -12.97
C ILE A 564 -72.86 -28.84 -11.77
N LEU A 565 -73.06 -30.09 -11.36
CA LEU A 565 -73.90 -30.45 -10.22
C LEU A 565 -73.32 -29.89 -8.91
N ILE A 566 -72.00 -29.93 -8.70
CA ILE A 566 -71.30 -29.34 -7.54
C ILE A 566 -71.43 -27.81 -7.55
N TYR A 567 -71.43 -27.17 -8.72
CA TYR A 567 -71.60 -25.73 -8.83
C TYR A 567 -73.03 -25.25 -8.67
N LEU A 568 -74.05 -26.13 -8.86
CA LEU A 568 -75.45 -25.83 -8.66
C LEU A 568 -76.00 -26.17 -7.26
N ILE A 569 -75.22 -26.85 -6.42
CA ILE A 569 -75.42 -27.03 -4.97
C ILE A 569 -74.63 -25.96 -4.21
#